data_6ad56e9a32f0dff4e06aad2d4b331a1c
#
_entry.id   6ad56e9a32f0dff4e06aad2d4b331a1c
#
_cell.length_a   1.000
_cell.length_b   1.000
_cell.length_c   1.000
_cell.angle_alpha   90.00
_cell.angle_beta   90.00
_cell.angle_gamma   90.00
#
_symmetry.space_group_name_H-M   'P 1'
#
loop_
_entity.id
_entity.type
_entity.pdbx_description
1 polymer ?
#
loop_
_entity_poly.entity_id
_entity_poly.type
_entity_poly.pdbx_seq_one_letter_code
_entity_poly.pdbx_strand_id
1 'polypeptide(L)'
;MTNSYHPVEQSKRTAIVDILRGWAILGVAIGNYLDFLYIGIEKDIKYDTFSEVLQTINRYFFAAKSWTLLTLLFGYGFAILINNVASKGKNPVAFFTWRMALLFILAFINSSFWLGDILKDYAFLGLVLLLFYRCSAKTLAIISTVIVLTVPFLMAYINGLKIEHTAISSNPEYLKLYHSGNWIDFFRFNLLASLYEQIIVPGYAITAHYVMLGCMLFGFMLQKLNFFNRLIELKKLLQYVCIVSFLCAVVIGIGFNIAIIYKAGFLKFFHPLYWLVLSTMIFISTGICLLYINGKLKMIFSYFSAGGKMTLTNYISQNILAALIFSGIGLGIADTMPYWFYFLLAVFIFIIQLFISKWWLSKYNYGPIEWLWRSASYREWFPLRKIQPKVTPADIKTI
;
A
#
# COMPACT_ATOMS: atom_id res chain seq x y z
N MET A 1 -35.20 0.78 -19.44
CA MET A 1 -34.38 1.75 -18.66
C MET A 1 -33.11 1.04 -18.25
N THR A 2 -32.03 1.28 -18.97
CA THR A 2 -30.70 0.73 -18.64
C THR A 2 -30.18 1.47 -17.42
N ASN A 3 -30.32 0.86 -16.22
CA ASN A 3 -29.70 1.33 -14.99
C ASN A 3 -28.19 1.12 -15.10
N SER A 4 -27.49 2.05 -15.78
CA SER A 4 -26.05 2.00 -15.93
C SER A 4 -25.39 2.19 -14.56
N TYR A 5 -24.38 1.39 -14.27
CA TYR A 5 -23.51 1.58 -13.13
C TYR A 5 -22.68 2.85 -13.34
N HIS A 6 -23.00 3.94 -12.66
CA HIS A 6 -22.09 5.08 -12.65
C HIS A 6 -21.12 4.99 -11.47
N PRO A 7 -19.82 5.14 -11.72
CA PRO A 7 -18.83 5.25 -10.66
C PRO A 7 -19.13 6.43 -9.74
N VAL A 8 -18.54 6.42 -8.54
CA VAL A 8 -18.58 7.59 -7.65
C VAL A 8 -18.03 8.79 -8.41
N GLU A 9 -18.80 9.86 -8.49
CA GLU A 9 -18.41 11.11 -9.14
C GLU A 9 -17.08 11.61 -8.56
N GLN A 10 -16.20 12.13 -9.43
CA GLN A 10 -14.90 12.65 -8.99
C GLN A 10 -15.04 13.80 -7.99
N SER A 11 -16.13 14.58 -8.07
CA SER A 11 -16.45 15.66 -7.14
C SER A 11 -16.71 15.21 -5.70
N LYS A 12 -17.12 13.95 -5.51
CA LYS A 12 -17.39 13.34 -4.19
C LYS A 12 -16.17 12.63 -3.57
N ARG A 13 -15.01 12.64 -4.26
CA ARG A 13 -13.77 12.06 -3.74
C ARG A 13 -13.10 13.02 -2.76
N THR A 14 -12.76 12.50 -1.60
CA THR A 14 -12.03 13.25 -0.58
C THR A 14 -10.55 13.32 -0.96
N ALA A 15 -10.05 14.50 -1.33
CA ALA A 15 -8.67 14.70 -1.80
C ALA A 15 -7.61 14.20 -0.82
N ILE A 16 -7.87 14.27 0.48
CA ILE A 16 -6.95 13.77 1.51
C ILE A 16 -6.68 12.27 1.39
N VAL A 17 -7.69 11.46 1.03
CA VAL A 17 -7.51 10.01 0.85
C VAL A 17 -6.54 9.71 -0.29
N ASP A 18 -6.61 10.48 -1.38
CA ASP A 18 -5.68 10.34 -2.50
C ASP A 18 -4.27 10.84 -2.14
N ILE A 19 -4.15 11.90 -1.32
CA ILE A 19 -2.85 12.38 -0.79
C ILE A 19 -2.19 11.29 0.06
N LEU A 20 -2.94 10.68 0.98
CA LEU A 20 -2.45 9.59 1.83
C LEU A 20 -2.04 8.36 1.01
N ARG A 21 -2.78 8.00 -0.04
CA ARG A 21 -2.38 6.96 -0.98
C ARG A 21 -1.09 7.31 -1.71
N GLY A 22 -0.94 8.55 -2.16
CA GLY A 22 0.28 9.02 -2.81
C GLY A 22 1.49 8.90 -1.91
N TRP A 23 1.37 9.28 -0.62
CA TRP A 23 2.44 9.08 0.35
C TRP A 23 2.74 7.59 0.58
N ALA A 24 1.70 6.76 0.71
CA ALA A 24 1.87 5.34 0.92
C ALA A 24 2.59 4.64 -0.24
N ILE A 25 2.28 5.01 -1.49
CA ILE A 25 2.96 4.46 -2.68
C ILE A 25 4.43 4.86 -2.76
N LEU A 26 4.81 6.05 -2.31
CA LEU A 26 6.23 6.42 -2.18
C LEU A 26 6.97 5.41 -1.30
N GLY A 27 6.45 5.15 -0.11
CA GLY A 27 7.15 4.26 0.81
C GLY A 27 7.10 2.79 0.39
N VAL A 28 6.05 2.37 -0.34
CA VAL A 28 6.02 1.04 -0.97
C VAL A 28 7.09 0.94 -2.07
N ALA A 29 7.26 1.99 -2.89
CA ALA A 29 8.34 2.03 -3.89
C ALA A 29 9.73 1.91 -3.25
N ILE A 30 9.98 2.68 -2.19
CA ILE A 30 11.24 2.61 -1.44
C ILE A 30 11.46 1.18 -0.91
N GLY A 31 10.46 0.56 -0.29
CA GLY A 31 10.55 -0.81 0.21
C GLY A 31 10.87 -1.79 -0.90
N ASN A 32 10.06 -1.83 -1.96
CA ASN A 32 10.25 -2.76 -3.06
C ASN A 32 11.63 -2.62 -3.74
N TYR A 33 12.13 -1.40 -3.93
CA TYR A 33 13.47 -1.19 -4.51
C TYR A 33 14.59 -1.64 -3.59
N LEU A 34 14.45 -1.43 -2.29
CA LEU A 34 15.40 -1.92 -1.30
C LEU A 34 15.39 -3.44 -1.17
N ASP A 35 14.23 -4.07 -1.36
CA ASP A 35 14.14 -5.54 -1.30
C ASP A 35 14.94 -6.21 -2.43
N PHE A 36 15.16 -5.53 -3.58
CA PHE A 36 16.07 -6.04 -4.63
C PHE A 36 17.53 -6.14 -4.16
N LEU A 37 17.96 -5.32 -3.19
CA LEU A 37 19.28 -5.43 -2.57
C LEU A 37 19.46 -6.76 -1.81
N TYR A 38 18.35 -7.33 -1.32
CA TYR A 38 18.35 -8.54 -0.49
C TYR A 38 18.02 -9.82 -1.28
N ILE A 39 17.80 -9.72 -2.61
CA ILE A 39 17.70 -10.90 -3.47
C ILE A 39 19.12 -11.44 -3.68
N GLY A 40 19.36 -12.66 -3.25
CA GLY A 40 20.64 -13.33 -3.38
C GLY A 40 21.11 -14.02 -2.12
N ILE A 41 22.37 -14.44 -2.10
CA ILE A 41 23.00 -15.06 -0.94
C ILE A 41 23.28 -13.98 0.11
N GLU A 42 23.17 -14.31 1.40
CA GLU A 42 23.52 -13.42 2.50
C GLU A 42 24.88 -12.75 2.25
N LYS A 43 24.86 -11.44 2.19
CA LYS A 43 26.04 -10.60 2.02
C LYS A 43 26.26 -9.79 3.28
N ASP A 44 27.51 -9.67 3.68
CA ASP A 44 27.93 -8.62 4.62
C ASP A 44 27.82 -7.26 3.93
N ILE A 45 26.61 -6.71 3.90
CA ILE A 45 26.34 -5.39 3.34
C ILE A 45 26.96 -4.37 4.30
N LYS A 46 28.18 -3.89 3.94
CA LYS A 46 28.79 -2.78 4.66
C LYS A 46 28.07 -1.49 4.27
N TYR A 47 27.38 -0.90 5.23
CA TYR A 47 26.74 0.39 5.05
C TYR A 47 27.78 1.50 5.26
N ASP A 48 27.88 2.43 4.30
CA ASP A 48 28.51 3.72 4.54
C ASP A 48 27.60 4.60 5.40
N THR A 49 28.15 5.65 6.01
CA THR A 49 27.41 6.55 6.92
C THR A 49 26.13 7.13 6.29
N PHE A 50 26.15 7.41 4.98
CA PHE A 50 25.00 7.95 4.29
C PHE A 50 23.88 6.89 4.14
N SER A 51 24.27 5.65 3.80
CA SER A 51 23.34 4.51 3.77
C SER A 51 22.71 4.24 5.13
N GLU A 52 23.45 4.35 6.24
CA GLU A 52 22.93 4.18 7.60
C GLU A 52 21.86 5.23 7.95
N VAL A 53 22.11 6.50 7.56
CA VAL A 53 21.11 7.57 7.74
C VAL A 53 19.83 7.25 6.96
N LEU A 54 19.95 6.86 5.68
CA LEU A 54 18.78 6.53 4.87
C LEU A 54 18.06 5.26 5.36
N GLN A 55 18.80 4.26 5.84
CA GLN A 55 18.21 3.08 6.48
C GLN A 55 17.39 3.47 7.72
N THR A 56 17.93 4.39 8.53
CA THR A 56 17.22 4.91 9.70
C THR A 56 15.93 5.64 9.28
N ILE A 57 16.01 6.51 8.27
CA ILE A 57 14.84 7.21 7.71
C ILE A 57 13.81 6.18 7.19
N ASN A 58 14.24 5.18 6.42
CA ASN A 58 13.32 4.15 5.95
C ASN A 58 12.67 3.40 7.10
N ARG A 59 13.44 2.94 8.07
CA ARG A 59 12.96 2.18 9.23
C ARG A 59 11.89 2.94 10.02
N TYR A 60 12.07 4.23 10.24
CA TYR A 60 11.14 5.00 11.07
C TYR A 60 9.97 5.61 10.30
N PHE A 61 10.12 5.95 9.02
CA PHE A 61 9.08 6.66 8.29
C PHE A 61 8.36 5.82 7.22
N PHE A 62 9.02 4.88 6.56
CA PHE A 62 8.44 4.19 5.40
C PHE A 62 8.20 2.69 5.62
N ALA A 63 9.21 1.97 6.08
CA ALA A 63 9.15 0.51 6.20
C ALA A 63 7.94 0.06 7.01
N ALA A 64 7.12 -0.80 6.46
CA ALA A 64 5.85 -1.31 6.96
C ALA A 64 4.73 -0.28 7.18
N LYS A 65 5.01 1.03 7.43
CA LYS A 65 3.99 2.07 7.64
C LYS A 65 3.22 2.35 6.35
N SER A 66 3.91 2.24 5.22
CA SER A 66 3.35 2.57 3.91
C SER A 66 2.33 1.54 3.45
N TRP A 67 2.66 0.26 3.50
CA TRP A 67 1.69 -0.76 3.12
C TRP A 67 0.55 -0.91 4.15
N THR A 68 0.79 -0.70 5.45
CA THR A 68 -0.29 -0.70 6.46
C THR A 68 -1.27 0.45 6.23
N LEU A 69 -0.77 1.65 5.89
CA LEU A 69 -1.64 2.76 5.50
C LEU A 69 -2.40 2.47 4.22
N LEU A 70 -1.74 1.93 3.19
CA LEU A 70 -2.39 1.58 1.92
C LEU A 70 -3.49 0.54 2.14
N THR A 71 -3.26 -0.43 3.03
CA THR A 71 -4.23 -1.45 3.44
C THR A 71 -5.44 -0.84 4.15
N LEU A 72 -5.22 0.10 5.07
CA LEU A 72 -6.29 0.85 5.73
C LEU A 72 -7.15 1.60 4.70
N LEU A 73 -6.50 2.29 3.75
CA LEU A 73 -7.20 3.04 2.70
C LEU A 73 -7.90 2.14 1.69
N PHE A 74 -7.46 0.89 1.51
CA PHE A 74 -8.19 -0.12 0.75
C PHE A 74 -9.50 -0.49 1.44
N GLY A 75 -9.49 -0.75 2.75
CA GLY A 75 -10.70 -1.01 3.54
C GLY A 75 -11.68 0.16 3.54
N TYR A 76 -11.17 1.39 3.60
CA TYR A 76 -11.98 2.60 3.43
C TYR A 76 -12.64 2.66 2.04
N GLY A 77 -11.88 2.39 0.98
CA GLY A 77 -12.37 2.35 -0.40
C GLY A 77 -13.37 1.22 -0.65
N PHE A 78 -13.17 0.05 -0.01
CA PHE A 78 -14.11 -1.06 -0.02
C PHE A 78 -15.49 -0.63 0.45
N ALA A 79 -15.56 0.05 1.60
CA ALA A 79 -16.81 0.48 2.18
C ALA A 79 -17.57 1.48 1.28
N ILE A 80 -16.88 2.44 0.67
CA ILE A 80 -17.46 3.37 -0.31
C ILE A 80 -18.08 2.59 -1.47
N LEU A 81 -17.36 1.61 -1.98
CA LEU A 81 -17.78 0.86 -3.16
C LEU A 81 -19.01 -0.02 -2.85
N ILE A 82 -18.99 -0.76 -1.74
CA ILE A 82 -20.08 -1.60 -1.30
C ILE A 82 -21.36 -0.77 -1.10
N ASN A 83 -21.27 0.37 -0.40
CA ASN A 83 -22.40 1.26 -0.16
C ASN A 83 -22.97 1.83 -1.48
N ASN A 84 -22.08 2.22 -2.41
CA ASN A 84 -22.50 2.75 -3.71
C ASN A 84 -23.21 1.70 -4.58
N VAL A 85 -22.80 0.44 -4.52
CA VAL A 85 -23.43 -0.65 -5.27
C VAL A 85 -24.78 -1.04 -4.63
N ALA A 86 -24.82 -1.13 -3.30
CA ALA A 86 -26.03 -1.45 -2.55
C ALA A 86 -27.11 -0.37 -2.71
N SER A 87 -26.76 0.93 -2.69
CA SER A 87 -27.71 2.03 -2.87
C SER A 87 -28.36 2.05 -4.26
N LYS A 88 -27.79 1.35 -5.23
CA LYS A 88 -28.33 1.18 -6.58
C LYS A 88 -29.15 -0.11 -6.75
N GLY A 89 -29.48 -0.78 -5.66
CA GLY A 89 -30.29 -2.01 -5.66
C GLY A 89 -29.61 -3.21 -6.27
N LYS A 90 -28.26 -3.20 -6.42
CA LYS A 90 -27.50 -4.31 -7.00
C LYS A 90 -26.83 -5.14 -5.92
N ASN A 91 -26.50 -6.39 -6.23
CA ASN A 91 -25.83 -7.29 -5.30
C ASN A 91 -24.37 -6.86 -5.09
N PRO A 92 -24.03 -6.27 -3.91
CA PRO A 92 -22.67 -5.78 -3.66
C PRO A 92 -21.65 -6.92 -3.50
N VAL A 93 -22.08 -8.10 -3.02
CA VAL A 93 -21.20 -9.26 -2.84
C VAL A 93 -20.75 -9.78 -4.20
N ALA A 94 -21.67 -10.04 -5.12
CA ALA A 94 -21.32 -10.53 -6.47
C ALA A 94 -20.43 -9.52 -7.23
N PHE A 95 -20.73 -8.22 -7.14
CA PHE A 95 -19.93 -7.18 -7.76
C PHE A 95 -18.50 -7.16 -7.21
N PHE A 96 -18.37 -7.20 -5.88
CA PHE A 96 -17.06 -7.10 -5.25
C PHE A 96 -16.23 -8.37 -5.44
N THR A 97 -16.87 -9.56 -5.40
CA THR A 97 -16.19 -10.83 -5.73
C THR A 97 -15.60 -10.80 -7.14
N TRP A 98 -16.39 -10.36 -8.13
CA TRP A 98 -15.89 -10.19 -9.50
C TRP A 98 -14.71 -9.19 -9.56
N ARG A 99 -14.81 -8.09 -8.85
CA ARG A 99 -13.77 -7.08 -8.78
C ARG A 99 -12.47 -7.62 -8.16
N MET A 100 -12.58 -8.48 -7.16
CA MET A 100 -11.41 -9.14 -6.55
C MET A 100 -10.81 -10.21 -7.47
N ALA A 101 -11.63 -10.95 -8.21
CA ALA A 101 -11.14 -11.87 -9.24
C ALA A 101 -10.28 -11.14 -10.31
N LEU A 102 -10.75 -9.99 -10.78
CA LEU A 102 -9.96 -9.14 -11.69
C LEU A 102 -8.68 -8.61 -11.04
N LEU A 103 -8.71 -8.29 -9.74
CA LEU A 103 -7.52 -7.87 -9.00
C LEU A 103 -6.52 -9.01 -8.86
N PHE A 104 -6.96 -10.27 -8.71
CA PHE A 104 -6.09 -11.45 -8.73
C PHE A 104 -5.38 -11.62 -10.07
N ILE A 105 -6.05 -11.35 -11.19
CA ILE A 105 -5.40 -11.40 -12.52
C ILE A 105 -4.29 -10.33 -12.60
N LEU A 106 -4.57 -9.11 -12.16
CA LEU A 106 -3.56 -8.05 -12.12
C LEU A 106 -2.42 -8.38 -11.16
N ALA A 107 -2.73 -8.98 -10.02
CA ALA A 107 -1.75 -9.45 -9.04
C ALA A 107 -0.86 -10.55 -9.62
N PHE A 108 -1.41 -11.52 -10.33
CA PHE A 108 -0.64 -12.57 -11.01
C PHE A 108 0.35 -11.98 -12.02
N ILE A 109 -0.11 -11.03 -12.84
CA ILE A 109 0.76 -10.33 -13.79
C ILE A 109 1.86 -9.57 -13.04
N ASN A 110 1.51 -8.82 -11.98
CA ASN A 110 2.49 -8.05 -11.23
C ASN A 110 3.48 -8.94 -10.45
N SER A 111 3.00 -10.06 -9.88
CA SER A 111 3.86 -11.04 -9.19
C SER A 111 4.87 -11.72 -10.13
N SER A 112 4.64 -11.71 -11.45
CA SER A 112 5.64 -12.17 -12.42
C SER A 112 6.84 -11.22 -12.52
N PHE A 113 6.68 -9.95 -12.19
CA PHE A 113 7.74 -8.96 -12.18
C PHE A 113 8.34 -8.73 -10.80
N TRP A 114 7.56 -8.95 -9.74
CA TRP A 114 7.96 -8.66 -8.38
C TRP A 114 7.40 -9.68 -7.37
N LEU A 115 8.29 -10.41 -6.71
CA LEU A 115 7.94 -11.47 -5.73
C LEU A 115 7.15 -10.92 -4.52
N GLY A 116 7.41 -9.67 -4.09
CA GLY A 116 6.77 -8.98 -2.96
C GLY A 116 5.43 -8.32 -3.30
N ASP A 117 4.66 -8.83 -4.28
CA ASP A 117 3.39 -8.22 -4.68
C ASP A 117 2.33 -8.26 -3.58
N ILE A 118 1.76 -7.09 -3.27
CA ILE A 118 0.71 -6.92 -2.25
C ILE A 118 -0.73 -7.02 -2.83
N LEU A 119 -0.89 -6.98 -4.17
CA LEU A 119 -2.23 -6.97 -4.79
C LEU A 119 -2.97 -8.28 -4.58
N LYS A 120 -2.25 -9.42 -4.54
CA LYS A 120 -2.86 -10.73 -4.25
C LYS A 120 -3.40 -10.79 -2.82
N ASP A 121 -2.65 -10.23 -1.86
CA ASP A 121 -3.07 -10.15 -0.47
C ASP A 121 -4.34 -9.28 -0.34
N TYR A 122 -4.37 -8.17 -1.07
CA TYR A 122 -5.57 -7.30 -1.13
C TYR A 122 -6.75 -7.98 -1.80
N ALA A 123 -6.54 -8.77 -2.84
CA ALA A 123 -7.61 -9.50 -3.49
C ALA A 123 -8.18 -10.58 -2.56
N PHE A 124 -7.32 -11.35 -1.89
CA PHE A 124 -7.72 -12.36 -0.92
C PHE A 124 -8.43 -11.75 0.29
N LEU A 125 -7.80 -10.80 0.98
CA LEU A 125 -8.37 -10.16 2.16
C LEU A 125 -9.60 -9.32 1.82
N GLY A 126 -9.67 -8.79 0.59
CA GLY A 126 -10.87 -8.13 0.06
C GLY A 126 -12.08 -9.08 0.03
N LEU A 127 -11.89 -10.36 -0.33
CA LEU A 127 -12.96 -11.36 -0.22
C LEU A 127 -13.32 -11.63 1.24
N VAL A 128 -12.33 -11.70 2.14
CA VAL A 128 -12.59 -11.86 3.58
C VAL A 128 -13.38 -10.67 4.15
N LEU A 129 -13.15 -9.44 3.67
CA LEU A 129 -13.93 -8.26 4.09
C LEU A 129 -15.41 -8.38 3.79
N LEU A 130 -15.81 -9.18 2.80
CA LEU A 130 -17.23 -9.43 2.51
C LEU A 130 -17.97 -10.09 3.67
N LEU A 131 -17.28 -10.82 4.56
CA LEU A 131 -17.89 -11.39 5.75
C LEU A 131 -18.35 -10.30 6.74
N PHE A 132 -17.75 -9.12 6.66
CA PHE A 132 -17.96 -7.99 7.58
C PHE A 132 -18.81 -6.85 6.98
N TYR A 133 -19.30 -6.96 5.74
CA TYR A 133 -19.93 -5.82 5.06
C TYR A 133 -21.21 -5.30 5.75
N ARG A 134 -21.90 -6.17 6.50
CA ARG A 134 -23.10 -5.82 7.29
C ARG A 134 -22.79 -5.39 8.73
N CYS A 135 -21.54 -5.54 9.17
CA CYS A 135 -21.16 -5.21 10.55
C CYS A 135 -21.32 -3.71 10.85
N SER A 136 -21.67 -3.39 12.09
CA SER A 136 -21.74 -2.01 12.57
C SER A 136 -20.34 -1.40 12.71
N ALA A 137 -20.22 -0.08 12.72
CA ALA A 137 -18.94 0.60 12.98
C ALA A 137 -18.35 0.18 14.34
N LYS A 138 -19.19 -0.03 15.36
CA LYS A 138 -18.77 -0.52 16.69
C LYS A 138 -18.16 -1.92 16.62
N THR A 139 -18.81 -2.84 15.90
CA THR A 139 -18.29 -4.22 15.71
C THR A 139 -16.95 -4.22 15.00
N LEU A 140 -16.81 -3.43 13.92
CA LEU A 140 -15.56 -3.29 13.19
C LEU A 140 -14.45 -2.69 14.07
N ALA A 141 -14.77 -1.69 14.91
CA ALA A 141 -13.83 -1.11 15.87
C ALA A 141 -13.36 -2.16 16.88
N ILE A 142 -14.27 -2.94 17.46
CA ILE A 142 -13.91 -3.99 18.43
C ILE A 142 -12.99 -5.01 17.79
N ILE A 143 -13.35 -5.56 16.62
CA ILE A 143 -12.55 -6.60 15.96
C ILE A 143 -11.16 -6.07 15.58
N SER A 144 -11.07 -4.87 14.96
CA SER A 144 -9.78 -4.28 14.62
C SER A 144 -8.92 -3.98 15.85
N THR A 145 -9.53 -3.55 16.97
CA THR A 145 -8.82 -3.32 18.23
C THR A 145 -8.28 -4.64 18.81
N VAL A 146 -9.09 -5.71 18.83
CA VAL A 146 -8.65 -7.03 19.27
C VAL A 146 -7.45 -7.52 18.46
N ILE A 147 -7.50 -7.37 17.12
CA ILE A 147 -6.37 -7.71 16.24
C ILE A 147 -5.12 -6.91 16.64
N VAL A 148 -5.23 -5.60 16.81
CA VAL A 148 -4.09 -4.75 17.19
C VAL A 148 -3.52 -5.13 18.56
N LEU A 149 -4.36 -5.47 19.52
CA LEU A 149 -3.92 -5.88 20.86
C LEU A 149 -3.25 -7.26 20.89
N THR A 150 -3.69 -8.19 20.05
CA THR A 150 -3.19 -9.56 20.03
C THR A 150 -1.99 -9.78 19.10
N VAL A 151 -1.75 -8.89 18.13
CA VAL A 151 -0.65 -9.05 17.17
C VAL A 151 0.74 -9.20 17.79
N PRO A 152 1.13 -8.53 18.91
CA PRO A 152 2.45 -8.74 19.51
C PRO A 152 2.66 -10.15 20.04
N PHE A 153 1.61 -10.75 20.58
CA PHE A 153 1.65 -12.14 21.09
C PHE A 153 1.71 -13.15 19.95
N LEU A 154 0.89 -12.93 18.90
CA LEU A 154 0.90 -13.77 17.71
C LEU A 154 2.28 -13.74 17.04
N MET A 155 2.87 -12.55 16.90
CA MET A 155 4.20 -12.39 16.30
C MET A 155 5.29 -13.08 17.12
N ALA A 156 5.24 -12.94 18.44
CA ALA A 156 6.18 -13.63 19.34
C ALA A 156 6.03 -15.15 19.25
N TYR A 157 4.80 -15.66 19.20
CA TYR A 157 4.51 -17.09 19.05
C TYR A 157 5.07 -17.64 17.72
N ILE A 158 4.77 -16.99 16.59
CA ILE A 158 5.25 -17.42 15.27
C ILE A 158 6.78 -17.39 15.19
N ASN A 159 7.42 -16.33 15.69
CA ASN A 159 8.88 -16.25 15.75
C ASN A 159 9.49 -17.36 16.65
N GLY A 160 8.78 -17.74 17.69
CA GLY A 160 9.18 -18.81 18.62
C GLY A 160 9.13 -20.20 18.02
N LEU A 161 8.34 -20.43 16.96
CA LEU A 161 8.25 -21.73 16.28
C LEU A 161 9.55 -22.11 15.55
N LYS A 162 10.46 -21.13 15.33
CA LYS A 162 11.76 -21.35 14.66
C LYS A 162 11.64 -22.22 13.40
N ILE A 163 10.65 -21.93 12.58
CA ILE A 163 10.43 -22.68 11.34
C ILE A 163 11.62 -22.42 10.42
N GLU A 164 12.47 -23.42 10.27
CA GLU A 164 13.57 -23.35 9.31
C GLU A 164 13.03 -23.43 7.90
N HIS A 165 13.30 -22.41 7.12
CA HIS A 165 13.01 -22.38 5.69
C HIS A 165 14.08 -21.57 4.98
N THR A 166 14.49 -22.05 3.81
CA THR A 166 15.35 -21.28 2.92
C THR A 166 14.47 -20.51 1.98
N ALA A 167 14.56 -19.18 2.03
CA ALA A 167 13.85 -18.32 1.10
C ALA A 167 14.25 -18.66 -0.33
N ILE A 168 13.30 -18.70 -1.26
CA ILE A 168 13.58 -18.90 -2.69
C ILE A 168 14.46 -17.77 -3.22
N SER A 169 14.24 -16.55 -2.73
CA SER A 169 15.05 -15.36 -3.06
C SER A 169 16.52 -15.46 -2.62
N SER A 170 16.87 -16.41 -1.76
CA SER A 170 18.25 -16.66 -1.29
C SER A 170 18.78 -18.04 -1.67
N ASN A 171 18.01 -18.87 -2.37
CA ASN A 171 18.43 -20.23 -2.74
C ASN A 171 19.22 -20.23 -4.05
N PRO A 172 20.47 -20.73 -4.09
CA PRO A 172 21.34 -20.72 -5.27
C PRO A 172 20.74 -21.39 -6.52
N GLU A 173 19.91 -22.43 -6.35
CA GLU A 173 19.26 -23.09 -7.48
C GLU A 173 18.24 -22.20 -8.18
N TYR A 174 17.44 -21.48 -7.39
CA TYR A 174 16.42 -20.57 -7.92
C TYR A 174 17.01 -19.24 -8.40
N LEU A 175 18.14 -18.79 -7.81
CA LEU A 175 18.84 -17.59 -8.26
C LEU A 175 19.39 -17.73 -9.69
N LYS A 176 19.69 -18.94 -10.17
CA LYS A 176 20.02 -19.18 -11.58
C LYS A 176 18.91 -18.73 -12.52
N LEU A 177 17.64 -18.91 -12.12
CA LEU A 177 16.48 -18.45 -12.90
C LEU A 177 16.41 -16.90 -12.90
N TYR A 178 16.71 -16.27 -11.79
CA TYR A 178 16.72 -14.80 -11.67
C TYR A 178 17.77 -14.13 -12.55
N HIS A 179 18.94 -14.77 -12.69
CA HIS A 179 20.10 -14.25 -13.45
C HIS A 179 20.18 -14.78 -14.90
N SER A 180 19.27 -15.66 -15.32
CA SER A 180 19.37 -16.34 -16.63
C SER A 180 19.23 -15.39 -17.84
N GLY A 181 18.71 -14.19 -17.69
CA GLY A 181 18.36 -13.29 -18.80
C GLY A 181 17.13 -13.73 -19.59
N ASN A 182 16.53 -14.88 -19.27
CA ASN A 182 15.34 -15.40 -19.90
C ASN A 182 14.08 -14.93 -19.17
N TRP A 183 13.12 -14.37 -19.88
CA TRP A 183 11.84 -13.88 -19.32
C TRP A 183 11.01 -14.97 -18.63
N ILE A 184 10.98 -16.19 -19.17
CA ILE A 184 10.22 -17.29 -18.58
C ILE A 184 10.81 -17.72 -17.26
N ASP A 185 12.13 -17.84 -17.18
CA ASP A 185 12.85 -18.19 -15.95
C ASP A 185 12.66 -17.10 -14.89
N PHE A 186 12.77 -15.83 -15.28
CA PHE A 186 12.54 -14.70 -14.41
C PHE A 186 11.12 -14.69 -13.84
N PHE A 187 10.11 -14.89 -14.68
CA PHE A 187 8.72 -14.97 -14.21
C PHE A 187 8.49 -16.18 -13.30
N ARG A 188 9.07 -17.33 -13.65
CA ARG A 188 9.02 -18.52 -12.80
C ARG A 188 9.64 -18.29 -11.44
N PHE A 189 10.80 -17.64 -11.36
CA PHE A 189 11.45 -17.26 -10.11
C PHE A 189 10.52 -16.41 -9.25
N ASN A 190 10.01 -15.30 -9.79
CA ASN A 190 9.17 -14.37 -9.04
C ASN A 190 7.88 -15.01 -8.56
N LEU A 191 7.20 -15.80 -9.40
CA LEU A 191 5.95 -16.49 -9.02
C LEU A 191 6.18 -17.53 -7.94
N LEU A 192 7.25 -18.33 -8.02
CA LEU A 192 7.60 -19.32 -7.01
C LEU A 192 7.98 -18.65 -5.68
N ALA A 193 8.83 -17.62 -5.72
CA ALA A 193 9.21 -16.87 -4.55
C ALA A 193 8.01 -16.18 -3.90
N SER A 194 7.15 -15.57 -4.70
CA SER A 194 5.92 -14.91 -4.22
C SER A 194 4.95 -15.89 -3.55
N LEU A 195 4.74 -17.08 -4.14
CA LEU A 195 3.91 -18.12 -3.55
C LEU A 195 4.52 -18.65 -2.24
N TYR A 196 5.79 -18.98 -2.27
CA TYR A 196 6.47 -19.61 -1.13
C TYR A 196 6.61 -18.64 0.05
N GLU A 197 7.21 -17.48 -0.17
CA GLU A 197 7.57 -16.55 0.90
C GLU A 197 6.38 -15.78 1.49
N GLN A 198 5.34 -15.52 0.68
CA GLN A 198 4.19 -14.74 1.15
C GLN A 198 2.95 -15.56 1.51
N ILE A 199 2.81 -16.79 1.00
CA ILE A 199 1.62 -17.62 1.24
C ILE A 199 1.96 -18.86 2.06
N ILE A 200 3.06 -19.55 1.74
CA ILE A 200 3.40 -20.83 2.38
C ILE A 200 4.14 -20.60 3.71
N VAL A 201 5.10 -19.66 3.75
CA VAL A 201 5.88 -19.38 4.96
C VAL A 201 5.02 -18.71 6.02
N PRO A 202 4.80 -19.34 7.20
CA PRO A 202 3.86 -18.86 8.21
C PRO A 202 4.20 -17.48 8.77
N GLY A 203 5.47 -17.11 8.78
CA GLY A 203 5.92 -15.82 9.32
C GLY A 203 5.19 -14.66 8.67
N TYR A 204 5.28 -14.54 7.35
CA TYR A 204 4.56 -13.51 6.60
C TYR A 204 3.07 -13.82 6.49
N ALA A 205 2.72 -15.04 6.05
CA ALA A 205 1.34 -15.42 5.76
C ALA A 205 0.38 -15.20 6.94
N ILE A 206 0.81 -15.45 8.17
CA ILE A 206 -0.04 -15.27 9.34
C ILE A 206 0.06 -13.84 9.87
N THR A 207 1.29 -13.34 10.14
CA THR A 207 1.44 -12.06 10.84
C THR A 207 1.05 -10.87 9.98
N ALA A 208 1.50 -10.82 8.73
CA ALA A 208 1.20 -9.70 7.84
C ALA A 208 -0.29 -9.67 7.46
N HIS A 209 -0.88 -10.80 7.08
CA HIS A 209 -2.30 -10.86 6.74
C HIS A 209 -3.20 -10.53 7.92
N TYR A 210 -2.82 -10.92 9.15
CA TYR A 210 -3.56 -10.58 10.36
C TYR A 210 -3.58 -9.07 10.60
N VAL A 211 -2.42 -8.40 10.47
CA VAL A 211 -2.31 -6.94 10.58
C VAL A 211 -3.05 -6.24 9.44
N MET A 212 -2.93 -6.75 8.20
CA MET A 212 -3.65 -6.21 7.04
C MET A 212 -5.16 -6.25 7.26
N LEU A 213 -5.69 -7.37 7.73
CA LEU A 213 -7.13 -7.49 8.05
C LEU A 213 -7.55 -6.45 9.09
N GLY A 214 -6.78 -6.29 10.17
CA GLY A 214 -7.05 -5.27 11.18
C GLY A 214 -7.08 -3.85 10.59
N CYS A 215 -6.09 -3.49 9.76
CA CYS A 215 -6.04 -2.21 9.07
C CYS A 215 -7.22 -2.00 8.11
N MET A 216 -7.61 -3.04 7.34
CA MET A 216 -8.76 -2.98 6.43
C MET A 216 -10.07 -2.76 7.18
N LEU A 217 -10.30 -3.50 8.27
CA LEU A 217 -11.50 -3.35 9.11
C LEU A 217 -11.56 -1.96 9.78
N PHE A 218 -10.41 -1.45 10.23
CA PHE A 218 -10.31 -0.10 10.77
C PHE A 218 -10.62 0.96 9.71
N GLY A 219 -10.07 0.83 8.50
CA GLY A 219 -10.40 1.70 7.37
C GLY A 219 -11.88 1.65 6.99
N PHE A 220 -12.48 0.46 7.02
CA PHE A 220 -13.92 0.28 6.82
C PHE A 220 -14.74 1.01 7.89
N MET A 221 -14.36 0.88 9.16
CA MET A 221 -14.98 1.62 10.27
C MET A 221 -14.90 3.13 10.08
N LEU A 222 -13.72 3.66 9.71
CA LEU A 222 -13.52 5.09 9.46
C LEU A 222 -14.47 5.62 8.37
N GLN A 223 -14.72 4.83 7.32
CA GLN A 223 -15.66 5.22 6.27
C GLN A 223 -17.11 5.26 6.80
N LYS A 224 -17.54 4.28 7.58
CA LYS A 224 -18.89 4.28 8.20
C LYS A 224 -19.11 5.49 9.11
N LEU A 225 -18.05 6.03 9.71
CA LEU A 225 -18.07 7.25 10.53
C LEU A 225 -17.91 8.54 9.70
N ASN A 226 -17.76 8.45 8.38
CA ASN A 226 -17.48 9.58 7.48
C ASN A 226 -16.24 10.40 7.92
N PHE A 227 -15.22 9.74 8.49
CA PHE A 227 -14.08 10.37 9.15
C PHE A 227 -13.37 11.41 8.28
N PHE A 228 -12.97 11.04 7.06
CA PHE A 228 -12.23 11.95 6.19
C PHE A 228 -13.04 13.13 5.64
N ASN A 229 -14.36 13.07 5.71
CA ASN A 229 -15.23 14.19 5.34
C ASN A 229 -15.41 15.20 6.49
N ARG A 230 -15.09 14.80 7.72
CA ARG A 230 -15.29 15.59 8.95
C ARG A 230 -13.99 16.06 9.60
N LEU A 231 -12.88 16.09 8.86
CA LEU A 231 -11.55 16.41 9.42
C LEU A 231 -11.49 17.77 10.11
N ILE A 232 -12.20 18.78 9.59
CA ILE A 232 -12.21 20.13 10.16
C ILE A 232 -12.89 20.11 11.55
N GLU A 233 -14.04 19.41 11.65
CA GLU A 233 -14.76 19.22 12.90
C GLU A 233 -13.92 18.44 13.92
N LEU A 234 -13.15 17.45 13.44
CA LEU A 234 -12.34 16.55 14.24
C LEU A 234 -10.91 17.07 14.49
N LYS A 235 -10.64 18.35 14.18
CA LYS A 235 -9.27 18.92 14.27
C LYS A 235 -8.63 18.73 15.66
N LYS A 236 -9.35 18.96 16.75
CA LYS A 236 -8.84 18.76 18.12
C LYS A 236 -8.51 17.29 18.40
N LEU A 237 -9.38 16.37 17.95
CA LEU A 237 -9.15 14.93 18.07
C LEU A 237 -7.90 14.52 17.26
N LEU A 238 -7.75 15.03 16.05
CA LEU A 238 -6.56 14.76 15.21
C LEU A 238 -5.27 15.23 15.87
N GLN A 239 -5.27 16.42 16.49
CA GLN A 239 -4.12 16.92 17.23
C GLN A 239 -3.77 16.02 18.41
N TYR A 240 -4.77 15.62 19.20
CA TYR A 240 -4.57 14.70 20.31
C TYR A 240 -4.03 13.34 19.84
N VAL A 241 -4.67 12.73 18.84
CA VAL A 241 -4.23 11.44 18.27
C VAL A 241 -2.82 11.54 17.70
N CYS A 242 -2.46 12.65 17.04
CA CYS A 242 -1.13 12.89 16.49
C CYS A 242 -0.07 12.92 17.62
N ILE A 243 -0.31 13.63 18.70
CA ILE A 243 0.62 13.72 19.84
C ILE A 243 0.73 12.36 20.54
N VAL A 244 -0.39 11.71 20.85
CA VAL A 244 -0.39 10.42 21.54
C VAL A 244 0.30 9.35 20.72
N SER A 245 0.00 9.27 19.42
CA SER A 245 0.64 8.28 18.53
C SER A 245 2.14 8.54 18.35
N PHE A 246 2.58 9.80 18.34
CA PHE A 246 4.01 10.16 18.38
C PHE A 246 4.67 9.67 19.66
N LEU A 247 4.10 9.99 20.83
CA LEU A 247 4.64 9.56 22.10
C LEU A 247 4.69 8.02 22.22
N CYS A 248 3.63 7.33 21.78
CA CYS A 248 3.62 5.87 21.72
C CYS A 248 4.73 5.33 20.82
N ALA A 249 4.91 5.91 19.62
CA ALA A 249 5.96 5.49 18.69
C ALA A 249 7.37 5.68 19.30
N VAL A 250 7.61 6.79 19.99
CA VAL A 250 8.90 7.06 20.66
C VAL A 250 9.14 6.06 21.81
N VAL A 251 8.17 5.91 22.71
CA VAL A 251 8.30 5.02 23.88
C VAL A 251 8.47 3.55 23.44
N ILE A 252 7.63 3.09 22.50
CA ILE A 252 7.73 1.71 22.00
C ILE A 252 9.03 1.53 21.24
N GLY A 253 9.42 2.51 20.39
CA GLY A 253 10.64 2.46 19.60
C GLY A 253 11.89 2.37 20.48
N ILE A 254 12.02 3.23 21.48
CA ILE A 254 13.14 3.20 22.44
C ILE A 254 13.13 1.90 23.24
N GLY A 255 11.99 1.53 23.82
CA GLY A 255 11.86 0.32 24.63
C GLY A 255 12.16 -0.95 23.84
N PHE A 256 11.71 -1.02 22.58
CA PHE A 256 11.96 -2.17 21.71
C PHE A 256 13.43 -2.29 21.31
N ASN A 257 14.10 -1.17 20.95
CA ASN A 257 15.54 -1.20 20.66
C ASN A 257 16.36 -1.63 21.89
N ILE A 258 16.04 -1.09 23.08
CA ILE A 258 16.67 -1.51 24.34
C ILE A 258 16.45 -3.03 24.57
N ALA A 259 15.22 -3.50 24.39
CA ALA A 259 14.89 -4.91 24.57
C ALA A 259 15.65 -5.84 23.59
N ILE A 260 15.88 -5.41 22.36
CA ILE A 260 16.71 -6.15 21.39
C ILE A 260 18.17 -6.16 21.82
N ILE A 261 18.75 -5.02 22.18
CA ILE A 261 20.16 -4.89 22.59
C ILE A 261 20.46 -5.79 23.80
N TYR A 262 19.59 -5.77 24.81
CA TYR A 262 19.75 -6.57 26.02
C TYR A 262 19.16 -7.98 25.92
N LYS A 263 18.71 -8.41 24.73
CA LYS A 263 18.11 -9.73 24.47
C LYS A 263 17.02 -10.08 25.50
N ALA A 264 16.16 -9.12 25.80
CA ALA A 264 15.17 -9.22 26.87
C ALA A 264 14.24 -10.43 26.68
N GLY A 265 14.12 -11.24 27.72
CA GLY A 265 13.37 -12.51 27.67
C GLY A 265 11.88 -12.35 27.34
N PHE A 266 11.28 -11.20 27.64
CA PHE A 266 9.87 -10.95 27.34
C PHE A 266 9.56 -10.94 25.83
N LEU A 267 10.55 -10.66 24.95
CA LEU A 267 10.37 -10.68 23.50
C LEU A 267 9.95 -12.07 22.96
N LYS A 268 10.17 -13.13 23.74
CA LYS A 268 9.68 -14.48 23.42
C LYS A 268 8.16 -14.62 23.54
N PHE A 269 7.51 -13.73 24.28
CA PHE A 269 6.06 -13.75 24.52
C PHE A 269 5.34 -12.53 23.96
N PHE A 270 6.05 -11.44 23.77
CA PHE A 270 5.49 -10.16 23.37
C PHE A 270 6.46 -9.40 22.45
N HIS A 271 6.11 -9.27 21.16
CA HIS A 271 6.95 -8.63 20.14
C HIS A 271 6.28 -7.36 19.60
N PRO A 272 6.63 -6.16 20.08
CA PRO A 272 5.86 -4.93 19.87
C PRO A 272 6.07 -4.26 18.51
N LEU A 273 6.74 -4.89 17.54
CA LEU A 273 7.09 -4.30 16.24
C LEU A 273 5.87 -3.65 15.55
N TYR A 274 4.75 -4.36 15.45
CA TYR A 274 3.57 -3.82 14.77
C TYR A 274 2.89 -2.70 15.55
N TRP A 275 3.03 -2.63 16.87
CA TRP A 275 2.57 -1.48 17.63
C TRP A 275 3.40 -0.23 17.31
N LEU A 276 4.73 -0.39 17.15
CA LEU A 276 5.59 0.70 16.66
C LEU A 276 5.19 1.13 15.25
N VAL A 277 4.96 0.16 14.34
CA VAL A 277 4.55 0.43 12.96
C VAL A 277 3.22 1.20 12.91
N LEU A 278 2.19 0.73 13.62
CA LEU A 278 0.86 1.33 13.60
C LEU A 278 0.85 2.71 14.28
N SER A 279 1.55 2.88 15.42
CA SER A 279 1.66 4.19 16.09
C SER A 279 2.31 5.23 15.16
N THR A 280 3.41 4.85 14.50
CA THR A 280 4.10 5.76 13.55
C THR A 280 3.23 6.03 12.32
N MET A 281 2.54 5.03 11.77
CA MET A 281 1.61 5.20 10.66
C MET A 281 0.47 6.17 11.01
N ILE A 282 -0.11 6.05 12.20
CA ILE A 282 -1.16 6.95 12.69
C ILE A 282 -0.60 8.37 12.86
N PHE A 283 0.59 8.53 13.46
CA PHE A 283 1.27 9.81 13.59
C PHE A 283 1.45 10.51 12.24
N ILE A 284 2.02 9.82 11.26
CA ILE A 284 2.25 10.38 9.93
C ILE A 284 0.93 10.74 9.24
N SER A 285 -0.05 9.83 9.28
CA SER A 285 -1.34 10.04 8.63
C SER A 285 -2.12 11.22 9.22
N THR A 286 -2.14 11.35 10.56
CA THR A 286 -2.79 12.48 11.24
C THR A 286 -2.02 13.77 11.03
N GLY A 287 -0.69 13.74 10.97
CA GLY A 287 0.15 14.87 10.61
C GLY A 287 -0.15 15.40 9.20
N ILE A 288 -0.25 14.52 8.21
CA ILE A 288 -0.66 14.86 6.84
C ILE A 288 -2.07 15.48 6.82
N CYS A 289 -3.02 14.89 7.55
CA CYS A 289 -4.38 15.44 7.67
C CYS A 289 -4.38 16.86 8.29
N LEU A 290 -3.59 17.09 9.34
CA LEU A 290 -3.47 18.41 9.98
C LEU A 290 -2.82 19.44 9.05
N LEU A 291 -1.78 19.09 8.32
CA LEU A 291 -1.16 19.98 7.32
C LEU A 291 -2.16 20.32 6.21
N TYR A 292 -2.95 19.33 5.76
CA TYR A 292 -3.96 19.52 4.74
C TYR A 292 -5.07 20.49 5.17
N ILE A 293 -5.70 20.28 6.33
CA ILE A 293 -6.79 21.15 6.81
C ILE A 293 -6.33 22.57 7.17
N ASN A 294 -5.03 22.74 7.54
CA ASN A 294 -4.43 24.05 7.76
C ASN A 294 -3.98 24.73 6.46
N GLY A 295 -4.25 24.14 5.29
CA GLY A 295 -3.91 24.71 4.00
C GLY A 295 -2.40 24.77 3.70
N LYS A 296 -1.58 24.00 4.42
CA LYS A 296 -0.14 23.92 4.20
C LYS A 296 0.19 22.96 3.05
N LEU A 297 1.34 23.16 2.41
CA LEU A 297 1.87 22.29 1.36
C LEU A 297 0.91 21.99 0.19
N LYS A 298 -0.01 22.91 -0.15
CA LYS A 298 -1.04 22.70 -1.19
C LYS A 298 -0.46 22.23 -2.53
N MET A 299 0.66 22.81 -2.97
CA MET A 299 1.32 22.44 -4.22
C MET A 299 1.81 20.99 -4.15
N ILE A 300 2.54 20.61 -3.12
CA ILE A 300 3.05 19.24 -2.91
C ILE A 300 1.88 18.26 -2.85
N PHE A 301 0.87 18.56 -2.06
CA PHE A 301 -0.32 17.71 -1.93
C PHE A 301 -1.09 17.54 -3.25
N SER A 302 -1.04 18.52 -4.16
CA SER A 302 -1.66 18.38 -5.48
C SER A 302 -0.97 17.29 -6.33
N TYR A 303 0.36 17.15 -6.22
CA TYR A 303 1.11 16.10 -6.89
C TYR A 303 0.87 14.73 -6.22
N PHE A 304 0.94 14.66 -4.89
CA PHE A 304 0.63 13.43 -4.16
C PHE A 304 -0.79 12.94 -4.41
N SER A 305 -1.77 13.84 -4.49
CA SER A 305 -3.14 13.50 -4.85
C SER A 305 -3.24 12.91 -6.27
N ALA A 306 -2.48 13.45 -7.21
CA ALA A 306 -2.43 12.90 -8.57
C ALA A 306 -1.80 11.49 -8.60
N GLY A 307 -0.67 11.30 -7.92
CA GLY A 307 -0.04 9.99 -7.75
C GLY A 307 -0.96 8.98 -7.07
N GLY A 308 -1.68 9.41 -6.02
CA GLY A 308 -2.63 8.56 -5.30
C GLY A 308 -3.91 8.23 -6.08
N LYS A 309 -4.31 9.03 -7.07
CA LYS A 309 -5.38 8.67 -8.01
C LYS A 309 -4.95 7.62 -9.03
N MET A 310 -3.64 7.51 -9.29
CA MET A 310 -3.04 6.55 -10.21
C MET A 310 -2.21 5.49 -9.44
N THR A 311 -2.63 5.12 -8.23
CA THR A 311 -1.93 4.21 -7.33
C THR A 311 -1.56 2.88 -7.98
N LEU A 312 -2.52 2.25 -8.69
CA LEU A 312 -2.33 0.93 -9.30
C LEU A 312 -1.40 1.02 -10.52
N THR A 313 -1.57 2.05 -11.35
CA THR A 313 -0.67 2.31 -12.49
C THR A 313 0.75 2.57 -12.00
N ASN A 314 0.92 3.44 -11.01
CA ASN A 314 2.24 3.76 -10.46
C ASN A 314 2.89 2.55 -9.81
N TYR A 315 2.15 1.77 -9.03
CA TYR A 315 2.65 0.57 -8.36
C TYR A 315 3.16 -0.48 -9.35
N ILE A 316 2.35 -0.84 -10.35
CA ILE A 316 2.73 -1.86 -11.33
C ILE A 316 3.91 -1.37 -12.19
N SER A 317 3.89 -0.10 -12.63
CA SER A 317 5.00 0.45 -13.41
C SER A 317 6.30 0.55 -12.61
N GLN A 318 6.26 0.81 -11.31
CA GLN A 318 7.44 0.75 -10.42
C GLN A 318 8.07 -0.63 -10.41
N ASN A 319 7.26 -1.68 -10.24
CA ASN A 319 7.74 -3.05 -10.16
C ASN A 319 8.33 -3.52 -11.50
N ILE A 320 7.69 -3.17 -12.63
CA ILE A 320 8.22 -3.46 -13.97
C ILE A 320 9.57 -2.74 -14.19
N LEU A 321 9.65 -1.44 -13.86
CA LEU A 321 10.89 -0.68 -13.99
C LEU A 321 11.99 -1.24 -13.09
N ALA A 322 11.68 -1.61 -11.85
CA ALA A 322 12.62 -2.23 -10.94
C ALA A 322 13.12 -3.58 -11.48
N ALA A 323 12.24 -4.43 -12.01
CA ALA A 323 12.61 -5.68 -12.66
C ALA A 323 13.60 -5.44 -13.81
N LEU A 324 13.33 -4.47 -14.68
CA LEU A 324 14.21 -4.13 -15.81
C LEU A 324 15.55 -3.51 -15.37
N ILE A 325 15.59 -2.81 -14.25
CA ILE A 325 16.83 -2.20 -13.75
C ILE A 325 17.68 -3.24 -13.02
N PHE A 326 17.08 -4.05 -12.15
CA PHE A 326 17.83 -4.85 -11.20
C PHE A 326 18.07 -6.30 -11.64
N SER A 327 17.17 -6.91 -12.41
CA SER A 327 17.30 -8.32 -12.76
C SER A 327 18.03 -8.60 -14.07
N GLY A 328 18.35 -9.89 -14.30
CA GLY A 328 19.08 -10.35 -15.49
C GLY A 328 18.32 -10.17 -16.81
N ILE A 329 17.00 -9.92 -16.80
CA ILE A 329 16.23 -9.59 -18.01
C ILE A 329 16.46 -8.15 -18.50
N GLY A 330 17.16 -7.32 -17.74
CA GLY A 330 17.43 -5.93 -18.06
C GLY A 330 18.90 -5.56 -17.78
N LEU A 331 19.12 -4.55 -16.92
CA LEU A 331 20.48 -4.05 -16.64
C LEU A 331 21.27 -4.93 -15.66
N GLY A 332 20.60 -5.77 -14.87
CA GLY A 332 21.25 -6.73 -13.96
C GLY A 332 22.07 -6.09 -12.84
N ILE A 333 21.72 -4.90 -12.38
CA ILE A 333 22.50 -4.17 -11.38
C ILE A 333 22.07 -4.46 -9.93
N ALA A 334 21.22 -5.46 -9.69
CA ALA A 334 21.00 -5.97 -8.35
C ALA A 334 22.35 -6.35 -7.73
N ASP A 335 22.53 -6.18 -6.45
CA ASP A 335 23.74 -6.57 -5.72
C ASP A 335 25.01 -5.70 -5.91
N THR A 336 25.04 -4.79 -6.87
CA THR A 336 26.26 -4.05 -7.22
C THR A 336 26.35 -2.67 -6.59
N MET A 337 25.20 -2.14 -6.13
CA MET A 337 25.09 -0.76 -5.67
C MET A 337 24.90 -0.66 -4.14
N PRO A 338 25.33 0.44 -3.51
CA PRO A 338 25.12 0.67 -2.09
C PRO A 338 23.63 0.97 -1.77
N TYR A 339 23.23 0.79 -0.49
CA TYR A 339 21.85 0.99 -0.03
C TYR A 339 21.24 2.34 -0.44
N TRP A 340 22.01 3.45 -0.35
CA TRP A 340 21.55 4.77 -0.73
C TRP A 340 21.09 4.87 -2.19
N PHE A 341 21.70 4.08 -3.09
CA PHE A 341 21.35 4.09 -4.51
C PHE A 341 19.92 3.60 -4.72
N TYR A 342 19.55 2.47 -4.13
CA TYR A 342 18.17 1.91 -4.26
C TYR A 342 17.14 2.86 -3.68
N PHE A 343 17.43 3.44 -2.52
CA PHE A 343 16.54 4.39 -1.86
C PHE A 343 16.32 5.64 -2.72
N LEU A 344 17.39 6.28 -3.18
CA LEU A 344 17.29 7.51 -3.98
C LEU A 344 16.70 7.24 -5.36
N LEU A 345 16.98 6.10 -5.98
CA LEU A 345 16.39 5.71 -7.26
C LEU A 345 14.88 5.55 -7.14
N ALA A 346 14.39 4.90 -6.08
CA ALA A 346 12.96 4.79 -5.80
C ALA A 346 12.29 6.16 -5.65
N VAL A 347 12.90 7.06 -4.88
CA VAL A 347 12.42 8.44 -4.70
C VAL A 347 12.42 9.20 -6.03
N PHE A 348 13.47 9.09 -6.81
CA PHE A 348 13.60 9.76 -8.11
C PHE A 348 12.53 9.29 -9.10
N ILE A 349 12.35 7.98 -9.25
CA ILE A 349 11.30 7.41 -10.12
C ILE A 349 9.92 7.84 -9.64
N PHE A 350 9.67 7.82 -8.32
CA PHE A 350 8.40 8.27 -7.79
C PHE A 350 8.13 9.75 -8.08
N ILE A 351 9.13 10.62 -7.97
CA ILE A 351 8.98 12.05 -8.34
C ILE A 351 8.57 12.18 -9.80
N ILE A 352 9.22 11.47 -10.71
CA ILE A 352 8.84 11.44 -12.13
C ILE A 352 7.40 10.98 -12.30
N GLN A 353 6.99 9.92 -11.59
CA GLN A 353 5.62 9.41 -11.64
C GLN A 353 4.59 10.43 -11.12
N LEU A 354 4.93 11.25 -10.12
CA LEU A 354 4.04 12.33 -9.67
C LEU A 354 3.80 13.37 -10.78
N PHE A 355 4.85 13.78 -11.49
CA PHE A 355 4.72 14.71 -12.62
C PHE A 355 3.92 14.10 -13.77
N ILE A 356 4.22 12.87 -14.15
CA ILE A 356 3.48 12.13 -15.19
C ILE A 356 2.01 11.97 -14.77
N SER A 357 1.74 11.59 -13.52
CA SER A 357 0.36 11.42 -13.02
C SER A 357 -0.43 12.72 -13.08
N LYS A 358 0.18 13.84 -12.70
CA LYS A 358 -0.47 15.15 -12.76
C LYS A 358 -0.75 15.58 -14.20
N TRP A 359 0.24 15.42 -15.10
CA TRP A 359 0.08 15.68 -16.52
C TRP A 359 -0.99 14.78 -17.15
N TRP A 360 -0.96 13.47 -16.88
CA TRP A 360 -1.93 12.50 -17.39
C TRP A 360 -3.35 12.86 -16.96
N LEU A 361 -3.56 13.09 -15.66
CA LEU A 361 -4.87 13.44 -15.11
C LEU A 361 -5.35 14.84 -15.49
N SER A 362 -4.54 15.68 -16.12
CA SER A 362 -5.04 16.90 -16.77
C SER A 362 -5.85 16.60 -18.02
N LYS A 363 -5.55 15.53 -18.75
CA LYS A 363 -6.15 15.13 -20.03
C LYS A 363 -7.14 13.95 -19.90
N TYR A 364 -6.91 13.06 -18.93
CA TYR A 364 -7.64 11.81 -18.77
C TYR A 364 -8.34 11.73 -17.41
N ASN A 365 -9.42 10.94 -17.33
CA ASN A 365 -10.24 10.78 -16.11
C ASN A 365 -9.62 9.83 -15.10
N TYR A 366 -8.87 8.83 -15.54
CA TYR A 366 -8.31 7.73 -14.75
C TYR A 366 -6.89 7.41 -15.21
N GLY A 367 -6.08 6.80 -14.36
CA GLY A 367 -4.85 6.15 -14.80
C GLY A 367 -5.17 4.96 -15.73
N PRO A 368 -4.23 4.53 -16.57
CA PRO A 368 -4.48 3.46 -17.56
C PRO A 368 -4.98 2.16 -16.92
N ILE A 369 -4.31 1.68 -15.87
CA ILE A 369 -4.66 0.42 -15.20
C ILE A 369 -5.91 0.59 -14.35
N GLU A 370 -6.09 1.71 -13.67
CA GLU A 370 -7.32 2.05 -12.96
C GLU A 370 -8.54 2.06 -13.90
N TRP A 371 -8.38 2.61 -15.09
CA TRP A 371 -9.43 2.64 -16.09
C TRP A 371 -9.80 1.23 -16.57
N LEU A 372 -8.80 0.41 -16.91
CA LEU A 372 -9.01 -0.97 -17.35
C LEU A 372 -9.72 -1.79 -16.27
N TRP A 373 -9.18 -1.77 -15.04
CA TRP A 373 -9.75 -2.51 -13.92
C TRP A 373 -11.16 -2.04 -13.58
N ARG A 374 -11.42 -0.73 -13.66
CA ARG A 374 -12.74 -0.16 -13.46
C ARG A 374 -13.71 -0.62 -14.53
N SER A 375 -13.36 -0.46 -15.81
CA SER A 375 -14.22 -0.84 -16.94
C SER A 375 -14.56 -2.33 -16.91
N ALA A 376 -13.60 -3.18 -16.65
CA ALA A 376 -13.82 -4.62 -16.48
C ALA A 376 -14.70 -4.94 -15.25
N SER A 377 -14.52 -4.23 -14.12
CA SER A 377 -15.32 -4.43 -12.91
C SER A 377 -16.79 -4.09 -13.11
N TYR A 378 -17.07 -3.01 -13.84
CA TYR A 378 -18.43 -2.57 -14.12
C TYR A 378 -19.02 -3.22 -15.39
N ARG A 379 -18.19 -3.93 -16.18
CA ARG A 379 -18.55 -4.49 -17.51
C ARG A 379 -19.05 -3.42 -18.47
N GLU A 380 -18.45 -2.24 -18.39
CA GLU A 380 -18.81 -1.05 -19.17
C GLU A 380 -17.57 -0.23 -19.49
N TRP A 381 -17.40 0.19 -20.72
CA TRP A 381 -16.29 1.04 -21.12
C TRP A 381 -16.58 2.50 -20.75
N PHE A 382 -15.82 3.03 -19.80
CA PHE A 382 -15.91 4.43 -19.41
C PHE A 382 -15.06 5.32 -20.33
N PRO A 383 -15.47 6.59 -20.57
CA PRO A 383 -14.64 7.51 -21.35
C PRO A 383 -13.33 7.78 -20.62
N LEU A 384 -12.22 7.36 -21.24
CA LEU A 384 -10.89 7.58 -20.67
C LEU A 384 -10.50 9.06 -20.76
N ARG A 385 -10.72 9.71 -21.93
CA ARG A 385 -10.39 11.12 -22.17
C ARG A 385 -11.44 12.03 -21.55
N LYS A 386 -10.99 13.15 -20.97
CA LYS A 386 -11.90 14.21 -20.51
C LYS A 386 -12.58 14.87 -21.70
N ILE A 387 -13.89 14.97 -21.64
CA ILE A 387 -14.67 15.77 -22.60
C ILE A 387 -14.49 17.22 -22.18
N GLN A 388 -13.80 18.02 -23.00
CA GLN A 388 -13.81 19.46 -22.80
C GLN A 388 -15.23 19.95 -23.09
N PRO A 389 -15.83 20.79 -22.20
CA PRO A 389 -17.08 21.45 -22.54
C PRO A 389 -16.85 22.23 -23.89
N LYS A 390 -17.68 21.95 -24.88
CA LYS A 390 -17.68 22.77 -26.09
C LYS A 390 -18.06 24.18 -25.63
N VAL A 391 -17.11 25.10 -25.69
CA VAL A 391 -17.40 26.55 -25.55
C VAL A 391 -18.33 26.89 -26.68
N THR A 392 -19.60 27.10 -26.39
CA THR A 392 -20.55 27.57 -27.39
C THR A 392 -20.29 29.04 -27.65
N PRO A 393 -20.46 29.53 -28.90
CA PRO A 393 -20.28 30.93 -29.23
C PRO A 393 -21.11 31.91 -28.37
N ALA A 394 -22.10 31.42 -27.65
CA ALA A 394 -22.90 32.19 -26.69
C ALA A 394 -22.13 32.59 -25.41
N ASP A 395 -21.13 31.77 -25.00
CA ASP A 395 -20.34 32.03 -23.78
C ASP A 395 -19.28 33.15 -23.98
N ILE A 396 -18.99 33.53 -25.24
CA ILE A 396 -18.00 34.55 -25.57
C ILE A 396 -18.61 35.98 -25.54
N LYS A 397 -19.93 36.10 -25.42
CA LYS A 397 -20.60 37.43 -25.44
C LYS A 397 -20.85 38.05 -24.05
N THR A 398 -20.32 37.45 -22.99
CA THR A 398 -20.53 37.93 -21.62
C THR A 398 -19.21 38.15 -20.83
N ILE A 399 -18.13 38.50 -21.53
CA ILE A 399 -16.92 39.05 -20.93
C ILE A 399 -16.72 40.48 -21.40
#